data_1d374ea500b8ac7035bf720631538931
#
_entry.id   1d374ea500b8ac7035bf720631538931
#
_cell.length_a   1.000
_cell.length_b   1.000
_cell.length_c   1.000
_cell.angle_alpha   90.00
_cell.angle_beta   90.00
_cell.angle_gamma   90.00
#
_symmetry.space_group_name_H-M   'P 1'
#
loop_
_entity.id
_entity.type
_entity.pdbx_description
1 polymer ?
#
loop_
_entity_poly.entity_id
_entity_poly.type
_entity_poly.pdbx_seq_one_letter_code
_entity_poly.pdbx_strand_id
1 'polypeptide(L)'
;MSNLMNILPSEEVRITSGSTVSLHFEVSLPNGTVIDSTFGRDEPVTLTVGDESLLAGFEQVLINLKAGDTRTAHLPPEQAFGEWNGENVQTFPRTKFSLSEPNPVVGMMMEFADKGQNTLAGVICHVDDNEVKVDFNHPLAGQDVLFKVQIFKVTPKGESGLKFV
;
A
#
# COMPACT_ATOMS: atom_id res chain seq x y z
N MET A 1 -37.89 15.20 -23.72
CA MET A 1 -37.21 14.77 -23.55
C MET A 1 -36.36 14.75 -23.37
N SER A 2 -36.26 15.05 -23.15
CA SER A 2 -35.33 14.83 -22.93
C SER A 2 -34.44 14.78 -22.58
N ASN A 3 -34.50 14.78 -22.38
CA ASN A 3 -33.56 14.39 -22.00
C ASN A 3 -32.63 14.43 -21.88
N LEU A 4 -32.97 14.63 -21.89
CA LEU A 4 -32.10 14.39 -21.88
C LEU A 4 -31.15 14.49 -21.65
N MET A 5 -31.20 14.71 -21.50
CA MET A 5 -30.31 14.56 -21.26
C MET A 5 -29.57 14.28 -20.84
N ASN A 6 -29.75 14.16 -20.64
CA ASN A 6 -29.05 13.67 -20.21
C ASN A 6 -28.33 13.33 -19.81
N ILE A 7 -28.34 13.26 -19.72
CA ILE A 7 -27.73 12.73 -19.29
C ILE A 7 -26.58 12.72 -19.00
N LEU A 8 -26.50 12.86 -18.60
CA LEU A 8 -25.45 13.02 -18.30
C LEU A 8 -24.42 12.09 -18.29
N PRO A 9 -23.65 11.85 -19.29
CA PRO A 9 -22.52 10.95 -19.32
C PRO A 9 -21.51 11.27 -18.26
N SER A 10 -21.38 12.52 -17.88
CA SER A 10 -20.39 12.87 -16.87
C SER A 10 -20.67 12.21 -15.54
N GLU A 11 -21.89 11.83 -15.30
CA GLU A 11 -22.21 11.14 -14.07
C GLU A 11 -21.73 9.72 -14.09
N GLU A 12 -21.36 9.24 -15.28
CA GLU A 12 -20.90 7.88 -15.44
C GLU A 12 -19.41 7.80 -15.60
N VAL A 13 -18.68 8.86 -15.26
CA VAL A 13 -17.23 8.80 -15.36
C VAL A 13 -16.71 7.84 -14.30
N ARG A 14 -16.16 6.75 -14.76
CA ARG A 14 -15.67 5.70 -13.89
C ARG A 14 -14.15 5.62 -13.97
N ILE A 15 -13.57 5.13 -12.91
CA ILE A 15 -12.11 5.05 -12.82
C ILE A 15 -11.62 3.97 -13.78
N THR A 16 -10.66 4.34 -14.61
CA THR A 16 -9.96 3.42 -15.49
C THR A 16 -8.46 3.72 -15.42
N SER A 17 -7.68 2.91 -16.11
CA SER A 17 -6.24 3.16 -16.17
C SER A 17 -5.97 4.56 -16.70
N GLY A 18 -5.16 5.31 -16.01
CA GLY A 18 -4.82 6.67 -16.40
C GLY A 18 -5.72 7.74 -15.80
N SER A 19 -6.81 7.35 -15.14
CA SER A 19 -7.68 8.32 -14.47
C SER A 19 -6.95 8.98 -13.30
N THR A 20 -7.26 10.25 -13.06
CA THR A 20 -6.81 10.94 -11.87
C THR A 20 -7.97 10.96 -10.88
N VAL A 21 -7.71 10.56 -9.66
CA VAL A 21 -8.76 10.32 -8.67
C VAL A 21 -8.45 11.06 -7.39
N SER A 22 -9.45 11.75 -6.84
CA SER A 22 -9.35 12.33 -5.50
C SER A 22 -10.18 11.46 -4.58
N LEU A 23 -9.56 10.99 -3.49
CA LEU A 23 -10.21 10.04 -2.61
C LEU A 23 -9.64 10.08 -1.20
N HIS A 24 -10.40 9.55 -0.26
CA HIS A 24 -9.87 9.15 1.03
C HIS A 24 -9.74 7.63 1.04
N PHE A 25 -8.74 7.13 1.75
CA PHE A 25 -8.57 5.68 1.87
C PHE A 25 -8.11 5.31 3.27
N GLU A 26 -8.30 4.04 3.59
CA GLU A 26 -7.80 3.48 4.83
C GLU A 26 -7.35 2.05 4.55
N VAL A 27 -6.16 1.72 5.03
CA VAL A 27 -5.61 0.38 4.95
C VAL A 27 -5.55 -0.14 6.38
N SER A 28 -6.19 -1.27 6.63
CA SER A 28 -6.21 -1.83 7.97
C SER A 28 -6.05 -3.34 7.91
N LEU A 29 -5.78 -3.94 9.06
CA LEU A 29 -5.69 -5.39 9.18
C LEU A 29 -7.04 -5.92 9.66
N PRO A 30 -7.31 -7.20 9.42
CA PRO A 30 -8.60 -7.78 9.85
C PRO A 30 -8.85 -7.66 11.34
N ASN A 31 -7.79 -7.53 12.15
CA ASN A 31 -7.97 -7.38 13.59
C ASN A 31 -8.34 -5.95 14.01
N GLY A 32 -8.50 -5.04 13.03
CA GLY A 32 -8.88 -3.66 13.32
C GLY A 32 -7.73 -2.68 13.40
N THR A 33 -6.48 -3.16 13.32
CA THR A 33 -5.33 -2.26 13.36
C THR A 33 -5.28 -1.44 12.09
N VAL A 34 -5.27 -0.10 12.21
CA VAL A 34 -5.18 0.78 11.05
C VAL A 34 -3.71 1.00 10.72
N ILE A 35 -3.34 0.69 9.47
CA ILE A 35 -1.98 0.86 8.99
C ILE A 35 -1.77 2.29 8.49
N ASP A 36 -2.72 2.80 7.72
CA ASP A 36 -2.66 4.13 7.17
C ASP A 36 -4.08 4.57 6.85
N SER A 37 -4.34 5.87 6.99
CA SER A 37 -5.67 6.38 6.73
C SER A 37 -5.59 7.86 6.42
N THR A 38 -6.36 8.29 5.42
CA THR A 38 -6.49 9.71 5.13
C THR A 38 -7.81 10.27 5.64
N PHE A 39 -8.68 9.42 6.22
CA PHE A 39 -10.01 9.87 6.60
C PHE A 39 -10.02 10.95 7.67
N GLY A 40 -8.98 11.05 8.45
CA GLY A 40 -8.90 12.11 9.45
C GLY A 40 -8.33 13.42 8.93
N ARG A 41 -7.97 13.48 7.66
CA ARG A 41 -7.38 14.68 7.08
C ARG A 41 -8.46 15.56 6.48
N ASP A 42 -8.17 16.86 6.40
CA ASP A 42 -9.13 17.81 5.86
C ASP A 42 -9.33 17.62 4.36
N GLU A 43 -8.31 17.15 3.66
CA GLU A 43 -8.38 17.04 2.21
C GLU A 43 -8.08 15.64 1.75
N PRO A 44 -8.78 15.17 0.73
CA PRO A 44 -8.48 13.86 0.16
C PRO A 44 -7.16 13.91 -0.59
N VAL A 45 -6.60 12.73 -0.81
CA VAL A 45 -5.38 12.63 -1.63
C VAL A 45 -5.78 12.50 -3.08
N THR A 46 -4.88 12.92 -3.96
CA THR A 46 -5.09 12.81 -5.40
C THR A 46 -3.99 11.91 -5.98
N LEU A 47 -4.39 10.96 -6.79
CA LEU A 47 -3.44 10.06 -7.43
C LEU A 47 -3.92 9.72 -8.83
N THR A 48 -3.00 9.18 -9.63
CA THR A 48 -3.31 8.76 -11.00
C THR A 48 -3.16 7.24 -11.05
N VAL A 49 -4.19 6.57 -11.56
CA VAL A 49 -4.18 5.12 -11.66
C VAL A 49 -3.13 4.70 -12.68
N GLY A 50 -2.23 3.84 -12.25
CA GLY A 50 -1.15 3.37 -13.12
C GLY A 50 0.17 4.08 -12.93
N ASP A 51 0.25 5.08 -12.06
CA ASP A 51 1.50 5.80 -11.83
C ASP A 51 2.32 5.20 -10.71
N GLU A 52 1.92 4.03 -10.23
CA GLU A 52 2.63 3.29 -9.18
C GLU A 52 2.53 3.93 -7.78
N SER A 53 1.62 4.87 -7.61
CA SER A 53 1.35 5.42 -6.29
C SER A 53 0.72 4.39 -5.37
N LEU A 54 0.00 3.44 -5.93
CA LEU A 54 -0.63 2.36 -5.20
C LEU A 54 -0.17 1.03 -5.73
N LEU A 55 -0.21 0.02 -4.90
CA LEU A 55 0.01 -1.35 -5.34
C LEU A 55 -1.08 -1.76 -6.32
N ALA A 56 -0.73 -2.67 -7.23
CA ALA A 56 -1.65 -3.07 -8.28
C ALA A 56 -2.97 -3.61 -7.73
N GLY A 57 -2.93 -4.36 -6.63
CA GLY A 57 -4.16 -4.88 -6.05
C GLY A 57 -5.05 -3.78 -5.50
N PHE A 58 -4.45 -2.72 -4.98
CA PHE A 58 -5.22 -1.58 -4.48
C PHE A 58 -5.85 -0.82 -5.63
N GLU A 59 -5.11 -0.67 -6.74
CA GLU A 59 -5.65 0.03 -7.90
C GLU A 59 -6.86 -0.71 -8.46
N GLN A 60 -6.85 -2.02 -8.44
CA GLN A 60 -7.97 -2.79 -8.96
C GLN A 60 -9.25 -2.55 -8.17
N VAL A 61 -9.13 -2.22 -6.90
CA VAL A 61 -10.30 -1.90 -6.09
C VAL A 61 -10.98 -0.63 -6.61
N LEU A 62 -10.17 0.28 -7.15
CA LEU A 62 -10.69 1.57 -7.63
C LEU A 62 -11.38 1.48 -8.97
N ILE A 63 -10.99 0.52 -9.80
CA ILE A 63 -11.49 0.45 -11.18
C ILE A 63 -13.01 0.32 -11.18
N ASN A 64 -13.66 1.10 -12.05
CA ASN A 64 -15.11 1.14 -12.22
C ASN A 64 -15.88 1.86 -11.11
N LEU A 65 -15.20 2.41 -10.13
CA LEU A 65 -15.88 3.28 -9.16
C LEU A 65 -16.05 4.68 -9.76
N LYS A 66 -16.95 5.43 -9.19
CA LYS A 66 -17.21 6.80 -9.64
C LYS A 66 -17.29 7.71 -8.44
N ALA A 67 -17.34 9.01 -8.69
CA ALA A 67 -17.45 9.99 -7.61
C ALA A 67 -18.67 9.68 -6.75
N GLY A 68 -18.49 9.71 -5.45
CA GLY A 68 -19.53 9.39 -4.49
C GLY A 68 -19.54 7.96 -4.03
N ASP A 69 -18.80 7.07 -4.69
CA ASP A 69 -18.78 5.67 -4.29
C ASP A 69 -17.89 5.45 -3.08
N THR A 70 -18.30 4.50 -2.26
CA THR A 70 -17.50 4.02 -1.14
C THR A 70 -17.40 2.51 -1.28
N ARG A 71 -16.20 1.98 -1.05
CA ARG A 71 -16.00 0.54 -1.19
C ARG A 71 -14.98 0.07 -0.18
N THR A 72 -15.20 -1.11 0.37
CA THR A 72 -14.23 -1.79 1.22
C THR A 72 -13.94 -3.13 0.59
N ALA A 73 -12.67 -3.42 0.39
CA ALA A 73 -12.26 -4.69 -0.22
C ALA A 73 -11.29 -5.41 0.70
N HIS A 74 -11.40 -6.73 0.70
CA HIS A 74 -10.49 -7.58 1.45
C HIS A 74 -9.46 -8.10 0.44
N LEU A 75 -8.20 -7.79 0.66
CA LEU A 75 -7.14 -8.18 -0.26
C LEU A 75 -6.25 -9.22 0.40
N PRO A 76 -6.05 -10.38 -0.25
CA PRO A 76 -5.12 -11.37 0.25
C PRO A 76 -3.69 -10.89 0.07
N PRO A 77 -2.71 -11.55 0.71
CA PRO A 77 -1.33 -11.08 0.65
C PRO A 77 -0.80 -10.87 -0.76
N GLU A 78 -1.12 -11.76 -1.68
CA GLU A 78 -0.57 -11.65 -3.04
C GLU A 78 -1.10 -10.42 -3.80
N GLN A 79 -2.20 -9.83 -3.34
CA GLN A 79 -2.74 -8.62 -3.94
C GLN A 79 -2.46 -7.39 -3.07
N ALA A 80 -1.78 -7.56 -1.97
CA ALA A 80 -1.46 -6.47 -1.06
C ALA A 80 0.06 -6.33 -0.95
N PHE A 81 0.63 -6.72 0.17
CA PHE A 81 2.06 -6.50 0.41
C PHE A 81 2.90 -7.72 0.12
N GLY A 82 2.33 -8.71 -0.53
CA GLY A 82 3.04 -9.91 -0.95
C GLY A 82 3.00 -10.99 0.10
N GLU A 83 3.33 -12.19 -0.34
CA GLU A 83 3.36 -13.33 0.55
C GLU A 83 4.65 -13.32 1.35
N TRP A 84 4.58 -13.87 2.54
CA TRP A 84 5.78 -14.02 3.36
C TRP A 84 6.66 -15.10 2.73
N ASN A 85 7.95 -14.80 2.57
CA ASN A 85 8.89 -15.72 1.93
C ASN A 85 10.00 -16.06 2.91
N GLY A 86 10.13 -17.34 3.25
CA GLY A 86 11.15 -17.78 4.19
C GLY A 86 12.58 -17.54 3.71
N GLU A 87 12.76 -17.39 2.39
CA GLU A 87 14.09 -17.10 1.86
C GLU A 87 14.55 -15.70 2.18
N ASN A 88 13.64 -14.83 2.60
CA ASN A 88 14.01 -13.48 3.02
C ASN A 88 14.41 -13.44 4.49
N VAL A 89 14.42 -14.57 5.17
CA VAL A 89 14.95 -14.64 6.52
C VAL A 89 16.42 -15.03 6.42
N GLN A 90 17.30 -14.17 6.92
CA GLN A 90 18.73 -14.38 6.84
C GLN A 90 19.29 -14.70 8.21
N THR A 91 20.29 -15.58 8.25
CA THR A 91 20.92 -15.97 9.51
C THR A 91 22.30 -15.31 9.58
N PHE A 92 22.57 -14.66 10.70
CA PHE A 92 23.86 -14.03 10.95
C PHE A 92 24.47 -14.63 12.21
N PRO A 93 25.80 -14.70 12.27
CA PRO A 93 26.44 -15.17 13.51
C PRO A 93 26.16 -14.20 14.65
N ARG A 94 25.97 -14.77 15.84
CA ARG A 94 25.70 -13.94 17.02
C ARG A 94 26.79 -12.92 17.24
N THR A 95 28.03 -13.27 16.88
CA THR A 95 29.16 -12.39 17.07
C THR A 95 29.04 -11.09 16.27
N LYS A 96 28.27 -11.09 15.19
CA LYS A 96 28.11 -9.89 14.40
C LYS A 96 27.37 -8.80 15.20
N PHE A 97 26.66 -9.20 16.24
CA PHE A 97 25.89 -8.29 17.08
C PHE A 97 26.52 -8.05 18.43
N SER A 98 27.68 -8.63 18.70
CA SER A 98 28.26 -8.59 20.04
C SER A 98 28.68 -7.21 20.48
N LEU A 99 28.97 -6.32 19.52
CA LEU A 99 29.36 -4.95 19.84
C LEU A 99 28.21 -3.98 19.76
N SER A 100 27.02 -4.47 19.48
CA SER A 100 25.85 -3.60 19.32
C SER A 100 25.24 -3.25 20.67
N GLU A 101 24.71 -2.05 20.73
CA GLU A 101 23.96 -1.59 21.87
C GLU A 101 22.65 -1.05 21.35
N PRO A 102 21.51 -1.55 21.77
CA PRO A 102 21.33 -2.63 22.75
C PRO A 102 21.57 -4.00 22.16
N ASN A 103 21.57 -5.02 23.01
CA ASN A 103 21.67 -6.39 22.55
C ASN A 103 20.49 -6.73 21.64
N PRO A 104 20.69 -7.62 20.66
CA PRO A 104 19.59 -8.00 19.79
C PRO A 104 18.53 -8.79 20.55
N VAL A 105 17.28 -8.45 20.32
CA VAL A 105 16.16 -9.19 20.90
C VAL A 105 15.10 -9.39 19.82
N VAL A 106 14.33 -10.45 19.97
CA VAL A 106 13.25 -10.76 19.02
C VAL A 106 12.26 -9.61 19.00
N GLY A 107 11.87 -9.20 17.80
CA GLY A 107 10.96 -8.10 17.60
C GLY A 107 11.64 -6.76 17.32
N MET A 108 12.95 -6.68 17.54
CA MET A 108 13.69 -5.45 17.30
C MET A 108 13.86 -5.20 15.80
N MET A 109 13.61 -3.98 15.36
CA MET A 109 13.84 -3.62 13.96
C MET A 109 15.21 -2.96 13.85
N MET A 110 15.98 -3.38 12.87
CA MET A 110 17.31 -2.85 12.64
C MET A 110 17.52 -2.60 11.16
N GLU A 111 18.42 -1.69 10.84
CA GLU A 111 18.79 -1.43 9.46
C GLU A 111 20.13 -2.08 9.18
N PHE A 112 20.25 -2.69 8.03
CA PHE A 112 21.45 -3.36 7.61
C PHE A 112 21.90 -2.78 6.28
N ALA A 113 23.21 -2.56 6.12
CA ALA A 113 23.76 -2.04 4.88
C ALA A 113 24.14 -3.22 3.98
N ASP A 114 23.82 -3.14 2.71
CA ASP A 114 24.26 -4.14 1.77
C ASP A 114 25.55 -3.66 1.08
N LYS A 115 26.03 -4.43 0.12
CA LYS A 115 27.28 -4.09 -0.53
C LYS A 115 27.17 -2.85 -1.41
N GLY A 116 25.98 -2.50 -1.81
CA GLY A 116 25.75 -1.30 -2.61
C GLY A 116 25.51 -0.07 -1.79
N GLN A 117 25.69 -0.17 -0.47
CA GLN A 117 25.48 0.92 0.48
C GLN A 117 24.00 1.29 0.63
N ASN A 118 23.10 0.47 0.13
CA ASN A 118 21.68 0.62 0.41
C ASN A 118 21.41 0.00 1.78
N THR A 119 20.40 0.50 2.46
CA THR A 119 20.01 -0.07 3.73
C THR A 119 18.72 -0.86 3.56
N LEU A 120 18.62 -1.94 4.32
CA LEU A 120 17.42 -2.76 4.38
C LEU A 120 16.99 -2.86 5.83
N ALA A 121 15.72 -2.62 6.07
CA ALA A 121 15.17 -2.80 7.41
C ALA A 121 14.79 -4.26 7.60
N GLY A 122 15.15 -4.82 8.74
CA GLY A 122 14.79 -6.18 9.07
C GLY A 122 14.35 -6.28 10.50
N VAL A 123 13.56 -7.30 10.81
CA VAL A 123 13.05 -7.54 12.16
C VAL A 123 13.69 -8.81 12.68
N ILE A 124 14.29 -8.73 13.87
CA ILE A 124 14.91 -9.91 14.47
C ILE A 124 13.81 -10.88 14.87
N CYS A 125 13.87 -12.09 14.35
CA CYS A 125 12.86 -13.10 14.61
C CYS A 125 13.37 -14.28 15.43
N HIS A 126 14.69 -14.36 15.65
CA HIS A 126 15.27 -15.44 16.47
C HIS A 126 16.63 -15.02 16.98
N VAL A 127 16.91 -15.27 18.24
CA VAL A 127 18.20 -15.00 18.86
C VAL A 127 18.58 -16.18 19.73
N ASP A 128 19.78 -16.72 19.55
CA ASP A 128 20.32 -17.70 20.48
C ASP A 128 21.83 -17.42 20.65
N ASP A 129 22.54 -18.31 21.30
CA ASP A 129 23.95 -18.09 21.62
C ASP A 129 24.82 -18.09 20.37
N ASN A 130 24.36 -18.69 19.30
CA ASN A 130 25.18 -18.88 18.11
C ASN A 130 24.77 -18.02 16.94
N GLU A 131 23.50 -17.66 16.84
CA GLU A 131 23.03 -17.00 15.64
C GLU A 131 21.86 -16.07 15.93
N VAL A 132 21.65 -15.14 14.99
CA VAL A 132 20.51 -14.23 15.00
C VAL A 132 19.85 -14.34 13.62
N LYS A 133 18.55 -14.55 13.59
CA LYS A 133 17.82 -14.57 12.33
C LYS A 133 17.04 -13.29 12.18
N VAL A 134 17.13 -12.71 10.98
CA VAL A 134 16.50 -11.43 10.67
C VAL A 134 15.56 -11.64 9.49
N ASP A 135 14.33 -11.19 9.67
CA ASP A 135 13.29 -11.29 8.66
C ASP A 135 13.27 -10.00 7.86
N PHE A 136 13.62 -10.07 6.58
CA PHE A 136 13.63 -8.91 5.70
C PHE A 136 12.38 -8.81 4.84
N ASN A 137 11.36 -9.63 5.11
CA ASN A 137 10.07 -9.46 4.43
C ASN A 137 9.46 -8.13 4.80
N HIS A 138 8.60 -7.63 3.93
CA HIS A 138 7.81 -6.45 4.28
C HIS A 138 7.05 -6.75 5.58
N PRO A 139 6.93 -5.79 6.49
CA PRO A 139 6.26 -6.05 7.76
C PRO A 139 4.84 -6.57 7.62
N LEU A 140 4.17 -6.26 6.52
CA LEU A 140 2.80 -6.70 6.28
C LEU A 140 2.72 -7.88 5.33
N ALA A 141 3.87 -8.45 4.92
CA ALA A 141 3.87 -9.61 4.03
C ALA A 141 3.17 -10.78 4.71
N GLY A 142 2.42 -11.53 3.94
CA GLY A 142 1.70 -12.68 4.44
C GLY A 142 0.41 -12.34 5.16
N GLN A 143 0.03 -11.07 5.18
CA GLN A 143 -1.17 -10.65 5.88
C GLN A 143 -2.23 -10.17 4.91
N ASP A 144 -3.48 -10.50 5.21
CA ASP A 144 -4.61 -9.92 4.49
C ASP A 144 -4.77 -8.48 4.94
N VAL A 145 -5.27 -7.63 4.05
CA VAL A 145 -5.56 -6.25 4.42
C VAL A 145 -6.96 -5.88 3.97
N LEU A 146 -7.55 -4.92 4.66
CA LEU A 146 -8.80 -4.31 4.25
C LEU A 146 -8.47 -2.93 3.68
N PHE A 147 -9.00 -2.66 2.50
CA PHE A 147 -8.76 -1.40 1.81
C PHE A 147 -10.10 -0.72 1.61
N LYS A 148 -10.29 0.42 2.28
CA LYS A 148 -11.54 1.17 2.20
C LYS A 148 -11.27 2.46 1.46
N VAL A 149 -12.14 2.80 0.52
CA VAL A 149 -11.98 4.04 -0.24
C VAL A 149 -13.30 4.78 -0.31
N GLN A 150 -13.20 6.10 -0.39
CA GLN A 150 -14.35 6.96 -0.66
C GLN A 150 -13.91 7.90 -1.77
N ILE A 151 -14.60 7.85 -2.90
CA ILE A 151 -14.20 8.56 -4.11
C ILE A 151 -14.88 9.91 -4.14
N PHE A 152 -14.11 10.98 -4.32
CA PHE A 152 -14.67 12.33 -4.40
C PHE A 152 -14.69 12.85 -5.82
N LYS A 153 -13.68 12.55 -6.63
CA LYS A 153 -13.62 13.10 -7.98
C LYS A 153 -12.85 12.15 -8.88
N VAL A 154 -13.31 11.99 -10.10
CA VAL A 154 -12.65 11.18 -11.11
C VAL A 154 -12.45 12.02 -12.36
N THR A 155 -11.18 12.16 -12.80
CA THR A 155 -10.86 12.87 -14.03
C THR A 155 -10.32 11.83 -15.01
N PRO A 156 -10.94 11.65 -16.16
CA PRO A 156 -10.50 10.64 -17.13
C PRO A 156 -9.14 11.00 -17.68
N LYS A 157 -8.44 9.97 -18.15
CA LYS A 157 -7.16 10.15 -18.78
C LYS A 157 -7.31 11.07 -19.98
N GLY A 158 -6.41 12.02 -20.08
CA GLY A 158 -6.38 12.93 -21.22
C GLY A 158 -7.34 14.08 -21.15
N GLU A 159 -8.27 14.08 -20.18
CA GLU A 159 -9.25 15.12 -20.11
C GLU A 159 -8.62 16.42 -19.76
N SER A 160 -7.68 16.40 -18.86
CA SER A 160 -7.04 17.63 -18.45
C SER A 160 -6.14 18.20 -19.53
N GLY A 161 -5.72 17.39 -20.44
CA GLY A 161 -4.81 17.86 -21.46
C GLY A 161 -5.45 18.57 -22.56
N LEU A 162 -6.71 18.62 -22.56
CA LEU A 162 -7.26 19.14 -23.57
C LEU A 162 -7.35 20.39 -23.63
N LYS A 163 -7.31 20.87 -23.18
CA LYS A 163 -7.46 22.07 -23.15
C LYS A 163 -7.14 22.82 -24.07
N PHE A 164 -7.14 22.64 -24.52
CA PHE A 164 -6.71 23.01 -25.30
C PHE A 164 -6.88 23.53 -26.14
N VAL A 165 -7.03 23.36 -25.99
CA VAL A 165 -6.90 23.67 -26.86
C VAL A 165 -7.25 24.23 -27.30
#